data_740497efa51ccb31cc8f852c146529ee
#
_entry.id   740497efa51ccb31cc8f852c146529ee
#
_cell.length_a   1.000
_cell.length_b   1.000
_cell.length_c   1.000
_cell.angle_alpha   90.00
_cell.angle_beta   90.00
_cell.angle_gamma   90.00
#
_symmetry.space_group_name_H-M   'P 1'
#
loop_
_entity.id
_entity.type
_entity.pdbx_description
1 polymer ?
#
loop_
_entity_poly.entity_id
_entity_poly.type
_entity_poly.pdbx_seq_one_letter_code
_entity_poly.pdbx_strand_id
1 'polypeptide(L)'
;FRFNFAGSLSSDLALIKDESKDENEGPARFVEDTYLMAQFVRWIQTVIDTFKGRSFESFLERISNGKNQHNYEYAAMAMEKIEQILKGKYNYDGHFGEQILFDDKDYVHLSNASSGQQEVIRILQDIFLVLINQEKAFRVIEEPEAHLFPTGQKRLIETIALMLNATDSQIFLTTHSPYILSIFTNLLFAYSVNNEGIEEKAIPIQCQLKPSETSVYALLNGESQSIIDKKTGLIEQNVLDSVSEELAGEFDFMYTRLVEKRRMENG
;
A
#
# COMPACT_ATOMS: atom_id res chain seq x y z
N PHE A 1 14.03 -0.77 -3.72
CA PHE A 1 14.67 0.40 -3.10
C PHE A 1 13.83 0.80 -1.89
N ARG A 2 14.27 0.38 -0.69
CA ARG A 2 13.70 0.89 0.57
C ARG A 2 14.25 2.30 0.77
N PHE A 3 13.42 3.32 0.61
CA PHE A 3 13.76 4.65 1.05
C PHE A 3 13.38 4.82 2.52
N ASN A 4 14.40 4.83 3.39
CA ASN A 4 14.24 5.32 4.74
C ASN A 4 14.13 6.84 4.70
N PHE A 5 12.93 7.38 4.69
CA PHE A 5 12.63 8.82 4.64
C PHE A 5 12.94 9.59 5.92
N ALA A 6 13.57 8.97 6.91
CA ALA A 6 13.88 9.60 8.19
C ALA A 6 15.06 10.60 8.17
N GLY A 7 15.70 10.82 7.04
CA GLY A 7 16.83 11.72 6.94
C GLY A 7 16.81 12.56 5.68
N SER A 8 16.42 13.81 5.81
CA SER A 8 16.59 14.92 4.86
C SER A 8 16.76 14.57 3.37
N LEU A 9 15.67 14.61 2.62
CA LEU A 9 15.63 14.65 1.14
C LEU A 9 16.69 15.61 0.54
N SER A 10 17.10 16.63 1.29
CA SER A 10 18.10 17.61 0.89
C SER A 10 19.53 17.06 0.86
N SER A 11 19.89 16.12 1.74
CA SER A 11 21.21 15.49 1.74
C SER A 11 21.35 14.47 0.59
N ASP A 12 20.27 13.73 0.30
CA ASP A 12 20.26 12.74 -0.78
C ASP A 12 20.28 13.42 -2.17
N LEU A 13 19.60 14.56 -2.31
CA LEU A 13 19.68 15.42 -3.51
C LEU A 13 21.07 16.05 -3.68
N ALA A 14 21.80 16.35 -2.59
CA ALA A 14 23.16 16.86 -2.65
C ALA A 14 24.15 15.78 -3.10
N LEU A 15 23.98 14.53 -2.64
CA LEU A 15 24.77 13.38 -3.08
C LEU A 15 24.59 13.08 -4.57
N ILE A 16 23.36 13.08 -5.07
CA ILE A 16 23.07 12.87 -6.50
C ILE A 16 23.69 13.99 -7.38
N LYS A 17 23.78 15.22 -6.86
CA LYS A 17 24.42 16.33 -7.58
C LYS A 17 25.94 16.25 -7.60
N ASP A 18 26.56 15.67 -6.59
CA ASP A 18 28.01 15.52 -6.49
C ASP A 18 28.54 14.34 -7.32
N GLU A 19 27.81 13.23 -7.38
CA GLU A 19 28.16 12.06 -8.19
C GLU A 19 28.07 12.33 -9.72
N SER A 20 27.33 13.33 -10.15
CA SER A 20 27.26 13.71 -11.56
C SER A 20 28.53 14.43 -12.09
N LYS A 21 29.55 14.63 -11.26
CA LYS A 21 30.81 15.29 -11.62
C LYS A 21 32.00 14.36 -11.88
N ASP A 22 31.89 13.08 -11.56
CA ASP A 22 32.94 12.12 -11.84
C ASP A 22 32.73 11.45 -13.21
N GLU A 23 33.37 12.01 -14.23
CA GLU A 23 33.28 11.58 -15.65
C GLU A 23 34.10 10.32 -15.98
N ASN A 24 34.60 9.57 -15.00
CA ASN A 24 35.55 8.52 -15.33
C ASN A 24 35.42 7.20 -14.60
N GLU A 25 34.25 6.60 -14.45
CA GLU A 25 34.21 5.15 -14.24
C GLU A 25 32.79 4.58 -14.24
N GLY A 26 32.56 3.63 -15.14
CA GLY A 26 31.51 2.63 -14.92
C GLY A 26 30.51 2.40 -16.06
N PRO A 27 30.04 1.18 -16.21
CA PRO A 27 29.16 0.79 -17.32
C PRO A 27 27.79 1.46 -17.24
N ALA A 28 27.11 1.54 -18.39
CA ALA A 28 25.82 2.18 -18.63
C ALA A 28 24.71 1.95 -17.56
N ARG A 29 24.80 0.89 -16.77
CA ARG A 29 23.89 0.58 -15.67
C ARG A 29 23.86 1.62 -14.55
N PHE A 30 25.01 2.15 -14.16
CA PHE A 30 25.11 3.12 -13.06
C PHE A 30 24.43 4.46 -13.40
N VAL A 31 24.50 4.84 -14.68
CA VAL A 31 23.85 6.07 -15.18
C VAL A 31 22.32 5.93 -15.21
N GLU A 32 21.81 4.75 -15.58
CA GLU A 32 20.37 4.47 -15.62
C GLU A 32 19.75 4.45 -14.21
N ASP A 33 20.40 3.80 -13.23
CA ASP A 33 19.94 3.74 -11.84
C ASP A 33 19.90 5.14 -11.22
N THR A 34 20.91 5.97 -11.45
CA THR A 34 20.96 7.36 -10.98
C THR A 34 19.87 8.22 -11.63
N TYR A 35 19.58 7.99 -12.91
CA TYR A 35 18.52 8.70 -13.60
C TYR A 35 17.13 8.35 -13.06
N LEU A 36 16.81 7.06 -12.87
CA LEU A 36 15.55 6.59 -12.30
C LEU A 36 15.35 7.12 -10.88
N MET A 37 16.42 7.11 -10.07
CA MET A 37 16.41 7.68 -8.73
C MET A 37 16.08 9.17 -8.75
N ALA A 38 16.74 9.95 -9.63
CA ALA A 38 16.48 11.37 -9.76
C ALA A 38 15.04 11.67 -10.23
N GLN A 39 14.49 10.84 -11.11
CA GLN A 39 13.09 10.96 -11.53
C GLN A 39 12.13 10.67 -10.36
N PHE A 40 12.41 9.64 -9.57
CA PHE A 40 11.61 9.30 -8.41
C PHE A 40 11.62 10.41 -7.35
N VAL A 41 12.80 10.97 -7.03
CA VAL A 41 12.93 12.09 -6.10
C VAL A 41 12.17 13.32 -6.58
N ARG A 42 12.28 13.65 -7.88
CA ARG A 42 11.51 14.76 -8.47
C ARG A 42 10.01 14.54 -8.36
N TRP A 43 9.57 13.31 -8.62
CA TRP A 43 8.17 12.97 -8.52
C TRP A 43 7.65 13.12 -7.09
N ILE A 44 8.37 12.59 -6.07
CA ILE A 44 8.02 12.80 -4.66
C ILE A 44 7.94 14.29 -4.33
N GLN A 45 8.93 15.08 -4.79
CA GLN A 45 8.91 16.52 -4.56
C GLN A 45 7.68 17.18 -5.20
N THR A 46 7.28 16.74 -6.38
CA THR A 46 6.06 17.23 -7.04
C THR A 46 4.80 16.90 -6.22
N VAL A 47 4.72 15.69 -5.67
CA VAL A 47 3.61 15.29 -4.78
C VAL A 47 3.57 16.18 -3.54
N ILE A 48 4.70 16.37 -2.86
CA ILE A 48 4.81 17.25 -1.69
C ILE A 48 4.39 18.68 -2.03
N ASP A 49 4.91 19.23 -3.11
CA ASP A 49 4.59 20.60 -3.55
C ASP A 49 3.11 20.77 -3.90
N THR A 50 2.48 19.72 -4.44
CA THR A 50 1.04 19.72 -4.74
C THR A 50 0.19 19.79 -3.46
N PHE A 51 0.66 19.17 -2.38
CA PHE A 51 -0.02 19.19 -1.08
C PHE A 51 0.34 20.39 -0.19
N LYS A 52 1.27 21.26 -0.58
CA LYS A 52 1.59 22.48 0.18
C LYS A 52 0.36 23.36 0.38
N GLY A 53 0.02 23.62 1.66
CA GLY A 53 -1.17 24.39 2.05
C GLY A 53 -2.49 23.72 1.73
N ARG A 54 -2.53 22.39 1.59
CA ARG A 54 -3.72 21.61 1.24
C ARG A 54 -3.83 20.35 2.07
N SER A 55 -5.08 19.90 2.25
CA SER A 55 -5.43 18.60 2.81
C SER A 55 -6.16 17.76 1.77
N PHE A 56 -6.41 16.48 2.04
CA PHE A 56 -7.23 15.61 1.19
C PHE A 56 -8.65 16.17 1.06
N GLU A 57 -9.22 16.71 2.13
CA GLU A 57 -10.54 17.33 2.14
C GLU A 57 -10.60 18.52 1.18
N SER A 58 -9.57 19.38 1.19
CA SER A 58 -9.53 20.57 0.32
C SER A 58 -9.55 20.22 -1.17
N PHE A 59 -8.98 19.07 -1.54
CA PHE A 59 -9.08 18.54 -2.91
C PHE A 59 -10.48 18.01 -3.22
N LEU A 60 -11.10 17.28 -2.27
CA LEU A 60 -12.47 16.77 -2.42
C LEU A 60 -13.48 17.93 -2.57
N GLU A 61 -13.41 18.95 -1.77
CA GLU A 61 -14.26 20.13 -1.87
C GLU A 61 -14.16 20.77 -3.25
N ARG A 62 -12.97 20.82 -3.82
CA ARG A 62 -12.77 21.39 -5.16
C ARG A 62 -13.43 20.58 -6.27
N ILE A 63 -13.42 19.24 -6.18
CA ILE A 63 -14.06 18.36 -7.17
C ILE A 63 -15.55 18.15 -6.91
N SER A 64 -16.04 18.34 -5.68
CA SER A 64 -17.48 18.19 -5.33
C SER A 64 -18.38 19.14 -6.13
N ASN A 65 -17.88 20.32 -6.48
CA ASN A 65 -18.59 21.30 -7.31
C ASN A 65 -18.50 20.99 -8.82
N GLY A 66 -17.78 19.93 -9.19
CA GLY A 66 -17.59 19.52 -10.59
C GLY A 66 -18.72 18.61 -11.09
N LYS A 67 -18.75 18.41 -12.42
CA LYS A 67 -19.77 17.57 -13.09
C LYS A 67 -19.51 16.05 -12.96
N ASN A 68 -18.43 15.62 -12.32
CA ASN A 68 -18.00 14.23 -12.31
C ASN A 68 -18.19 13.58 -10.93
N GLN A 69 -19.43 13.19 -10.65
CA GLN A 69 -19.83 12.57 -9.38
C GLN A 69 -19.13 11.23 -9.11
N HIS A 70 -18.76 10.50 -10.16
CA HIS A 70 -18.06 9.22 -10.05
C HIS A 70 -16.68 9.37 -9.40
N ASN A 71 -15.89 10.36 -9.84
CA ASN A 71 -14.58 10.63 -9.26
C ASN A 71 -14.65 11.02 -7.79
N TYR A 72 -15.69 11.79 -7.45
CA TYR A 72 -15.91 12.21 -6.08
C TYR A 72 -16.15 11.01 -5.15
N GLU A 73 -16.99 10.06 -5.55
CA GLU A 73 -17.30 8.88 -4.74
C GLU A 73 -16.03 8.06 -4.43
N TYR A 74 -15.25 7.71 -5.45
CA TYR A 74 -14.01 6.95 -5.25
C TYR A 74 -12.99 7.72 -4.42
N ALA A 75 -12.82 9.00 -4.66
CA ALA A 75 -11.89 9.83 -3.90
C ALA A 75 -12.34 10.01 -2.43
N ALA A 76 -13.64 10.14 -2.16
CA ALA A 76 -14.18 10.22 -0.81
C ALA A 76 -13.96 8.90 -0.05
N MET A 77 -14.22 7.76 -0.69
CA MET A 77 -13.94 6.44 -0.10
C MET A 77 -12.43 6.24 0.16
N ALA A 78 -11.58 6.70 -0.76
CA ALA A 78 -10.13 6.64 -0.56
C ALA A 78 -9.69 7.51 0.62
N MET A 79 -10.21 8.73 0.75
CA MET A 79 -9.91 9.63 1.85
C MET A 79 -10.27 9.01 3.21
N GLU A 80 -11.45 8.40 3.33
CA GLU A 80 -11.85 7.71 4.57
C GLU A 80 -10.84 6.61 4.95
N LYS A 81 -10.39 5.82 3.98
CA LYS A 81 -9.39 4.77 4.21
C LYS A 81 -8.01 5.35 4.57
N ILE A 82 -7.62 6.45 3.93
CA ILE A 82 -6.38 7.18 4.22
C ILE A 82 -6.37 7.64 5.68
N GLU A 83 -7.46 8.25 6.17
CA GLU A 83 -7.59 8.66 7.57
C GLU A 83 -7.49 7.46 8.54
N GLN A 84 -8.07 6.31 8.17
CA GLN A 84 -7.97 5.09 8.97
C GLN A 84 -6.53 4.51 9.00
N ILE A 85 -5.77 4.63 7.92
CA ILE A 85 -4.36 4.23 7.86
C ILE A 85 -3.51 5.15 8.72
N LEU A 86 -3.68 6.45 8.56
CA LEU A 86 -2.94 7.50 9.29
C LEU A 86 -3.38 7.61 10.74
N LYS A 87 -4.56 7.05 11.10
CA LYS A 87 -5.22 7.26 12.40
C LYS A 87 -5.38 8.74 12.73
N GLY A 88 -5.65 9.55 11.72
CA GLY A 88 -5.77 11.00 11.78
C GLY A 88 -5.87 11.61 10.39
N LYS A 89 -5.92 12.93 10.35
CA LYS A 89 -6.06 13.70 9.11
C LYS A 89 -4.74 14.32 8.71
N TYR A 90 -4.34 14.14 7.47
CA TYR A 90 -3.19 14.87 6.94
C TYR A 90 -3.53 16.35 6.76
N ASN A 91 -2.63 17.20 7.21
CA ASN A 91 -2.70 18.64 7.02
C ASN A 91 -1.32 19.20 6.66
N TYR A 92 -1.30 20.30 5.92
CA TYR A 92 -0.10 21.09 5.68
C TYR A 92 -0.28 22.48 6.25
N ASP A 93 0.45 22.79 7.33
CA ASP A 93 0.49 24.11 7.92
C ASP A 93 1.59 24.95 7.28
N GLY A 94 1.31 26.23 7.00
CA GLY A 94 2.25 27.13 6.33
C GLY A 94 3.50 27.47 7.15
N HIS A 95 3.45 27.33 8.48
CA HIS A 95 4.57 27.59 9.38
C HIS A 95 5.25 26.32 9.87
N PHE A 96 4.45 25.26 10.10
CA PHE A 96 4.90 24.03 10.75
C PHE A 96 5.07 22.85 9.76
N GLY A 97 4.67 23.03 8.50
CA GLY A 97 4.79 22.01 7.47
C GLY A 97 3.76 20.89 7.60
N GLU A 98 4.17 19.68 7.26
CA GLU A 98 3.29 18.50 7.22
C GLU A 98 2.97 17.97 8.62
N GLN A 99 1.71 17.69 8.85
CA GLN A 99 1.17 17.26 10.14
C GLN A 99 0.14 16.15 9.95
N ILE A 100 -0.04 15.34 10.98
CA ILE A 100 -1.19 14.45 11.16
C ILE A 100 -1.97 14.96 12.37
N LEU A 101 -3.21 15.39 12.15
CA LEU A 101 -4.13 15.87 13.17
C LEU A 101 -4.91 14.68 13.71
N PHE A 102 -4.98 14.54 15.03
CA PHE A 102 -5.78 13.51 15.71
C PHE A 102 -7.15 14.04 16.11
N ASP A 103 -7.20 15.34 16.49
CA ASP A 103 -8.40 16.11 16.76
C ASP A 103 -8.12 17.62 16.49
N ASP A 104 -9.00 18.50 16.94
CA ASP A 104 -8.89 19.95 16.71
C ASP A 104 -7.66 20.59 17.39
N LYS A 105 -7.00 19.92 18.33
CA LYS A 105 -5.89 20.48 19.12
C LYS A 105 -4.62 19.65 19.07
N ASP A 106 -4.77 18.32 18.92
CA ASP A 106 -3.66 17.40 19.02
C ASP A 106 -3.17 16.99 17.63
N TYR A 107 -1.89 17.22 17.39
CA TYR A 107 -1.24 16.84 16.14
C TYR A 107 0.18 16.36 16.38
N VAL A 108 0.72 15.68 15.39
CA VAL A 108 2.14 15.35 15.31
C VAL A 108 2.70 15.85 13.98
N HIS A 109 3.92 16.41 14.00
CA HIS A 109 4.63 16.67 12.75
C HIS A 109 4.93 15.36 12.04
N LEU A 110 4.79 15.34 10.72
CA LEU A 110 5.03 14.12 9.94
C LEU A 110 6.43 13.54 10.20
N SER A 111 7.45 14.38 10.37
CA SER A 111 8.81 13.95 10.73
C SER A 111 8.93 13.22 12.07
N ASN A 112 7.95 13.41 12.98
CA ASN A 112 7.88 12.77 14.29
C ASN A 112 6.78 11.70 14.38
N ALA A 113 6.06 11.46 13.28
CA ALA A 113 5.06 10.43 13.20
C ALA A 113 5.70 9.03 13.19
N SER A 114 4.90 7.97 13.29
CA SER A 114 5.43 6.60 13.17
C SER A 114 6.04 6.36 11.79
N SER A 115 7.03 5.44 11.71
CA SER A 115 7.67 5.08 10.44
C SER A 115 6.64 4.67 9.37
N GLY A 116 5.63 3.87 9.74
CA GLY A 116 4.56 3.49 8.82
C GLY A 116 3.77 4.69 8.27
N GLN A 117 3.48 5.70 9.11
CA GLN A 117 2.80 6.92 8.65
C GLN A 117 3.70 7.74 7.70
N GLN A 118 4.99 7.85 8.02
CA GLN A 118 5.95 8.60 7.20
C GLN A 118 6.16 7.98 5.81
N GLU A 119 6.23 6.65 5.75
CA GLU A 119 6.46 5.92 4.49
C GLU A 119 5.21 5.86 3.63
N VAL A 120 4.06 5.52 4.22
CA VAL A 120 2.83 5.31 3.47
C VAL A 120 2.23 6.59 2.93
N ILE A 121 2.45 7.74 3.56
CA ILE A 121 1.79 9.00 3.18
C ILE A 121 2.06 9.36 1.72
N ARG A 122 3.26 9.11 1.19
CA ARG A 122 3.61 9.43 -0.20
C ARG A 122 2.86 8.55 -1.19
N ILE A 123 2.70 7.27 -0.87
CA ILE A 123 1.89 6.33 -1.65
C ILE A 123 0.43 6.79 -1.65
N LEU A 124 -0.10 7.16 -0.49
CA LEU A 124 -1.48 7.60 -0.33
C LEU A 124 -1.77 8.91 -1.08
N GLN A 125 -0.85 9.86 -1.01
CA GLN A 125 -0.94 11.13 -1.74
C GLN A 125 -0.93 10.90 -3.25
N ASP A 126 -0.03 10.04 -3.76
CA ASP A 126 0.01 9.70 -5.18
C ASP A 126 -1.28 9.04 -5.66
N ILE A 127 -1.72 7.99 -4.98
CA ILE A 127 -2.97 7.28 -5.31
C ILE A 127 -4.13 8.27 -5.35
N PHE A 128 -4.20 9.16 -4.37
CA PHE A 128 -5.27 10.15 -4.30
C PHE A 128 -5.21 11.16 -5.46
N LEU A 129 -4.02 11.62 -5.84
CA LEU A 129 -3.85 12.50 -7.01
C LEU A 129 -4.25 11.80 -8.31
N VAL A 130 -3.86 10.54 -8.50
CA VAL A 130 -4.29 9.72 -9.65
C VAL A 130 -5.82 9.64 -9.70
N LEU A 131 -6.47 9.39 -8.56
CA LEU A 131 -7.93 9.32 -8.46
C LEU A 131 -8.61 10.65 -8.84
N ILE A 132 -8.19 11.77 -8.26
CA ILE A 132 -8.86 13.06 -8.48
C ILE A 132 -8.61 13.61 -9.88
N ASN A 133 -7.44 13.35 -10.45
CA ASN A 133 -7.07 13.82 -11.81
C ASN A 133 -7.57 12.86 -12.90
N GLN A 134 -8.04 11.65 -12.54
CA GLN A 134 -8.42 10.59 -13.50
C GLN A 134 -7.28 10.23 -14.47
N GLU A 135 -6.08 10.19 -13.94
CA GLU A 135 -4.91 9.82 -14.73
C GLU A 135 -4.83 8.29 -14.87
N LYS A 136 -4.50 7.82 -16.07
CA LYS A 136 -4.09 6.44 -16.27
C LYS A 136 -2.62 6.32 -15.91
N ALA A 137 -2.33 5.57 -14.86
CA ALA A 137 -0.99 5.45 -14.30
C ALA A 137 -0.51 3.98 -14.27
N PHE A 138 0.79 3.78 -14.45
CA PHE A 138 1.47 2.55 -14.08
C PHE A 138 2.37 2.83 -12.87
N ARG A 139 2.20 2.06 -11.80
CA ARG A 139 2.98 2.23 -10.56
C ARG A 139 3.66 0.92 -10.17
N VAL A 140 4.91 1.04 -9.76
CA VAL A 140 5.68 -0.03 -9.13
C VAL A 140 5.85 0.32 -7.68
N ILE A 141 5.34 -0.52 -6.78
CA ILE A 141 5.38 -0.31 -5.34
C ILE A 141 6.00 -1.54 -4.68
N GLU A 142 7.11 -1.34 -3.99
CA GLU A 142 7.80 -2.39 -3.25
C GLU A 142 7.37 -2.36 -1.78
N GLU A 143 6.93 -3.52 -1.28
CA GLU A 143 6.57 -3.75 0.13
C GLU A 143 5.74 -2.60 0.75
N PRO A 144 4.61 -2.19 0.15
CA PRO A 144 3.84 -1.03 0.63
C PRO A 144 3.29 -1.21 2.05
N GLU A 145 3.29 -2.43 2.54
CA GLU A 145 2.90 -2.81 3.89
C GLU A 145 3.97 -2.55 4.96
N ALA A 146 5.18 -2.17 4.58
CA ALA A 146 6.28 -1.97 5.52
C ALA A 146 5.86 -1.04 6.66
N HIS A 147 6.11 -1.48 7.90
CA HIS A 147 5.76 -0.78 9.15
C HIS A 147 4.25 -0.50 9.37
N LEU A 148 3.36 -1.05 8.52
CA LEU A 148 1.92 -0.93 8.72
C LEU A 148 1.36 -2.09 9.54
N PHE A 149 0.45 -1.75 10.44
CA PHE A 149 -0.36 -2.75 11.14
C PHE A 149 -1.28 -3.49 10.13
N PRO A 150 -1.66 -4.77 10.35
CA PRO A 150 -2.50 -5.53 9.41
C PRO A 150 -3.78 -4.82 8.99
N THR A 151 -4.42 -4.06 9.89
CA THR A 151 -5.59 -3.24 9.54
C THR A 151 -5.27 -2.11 8.58
N GLY A 152 -4.09 -1.48 8.72
CA GLY A 152 -3.58 -0.47 7.79
C GLY A 152 -3.26 -1.07 6.42
N GLN A 153 -2.64 -2.26 6.39
CA GLN A 153 -2.39 -3.01 5.15
C GLN A 153 -3.68 -3.26 4.38
N LYS A 154 -4.75 -3.69 5.07
CA LYS A 154 -6.07 -3.88 4.45
C LYS A 154 -6.57 -2.59 3.80
N ARG A 155 -6.55 -1.47 4.53
CA ARG A 155 -7.03 -0.19 4.00
C ARG A 155 -6.19 0.32 2.83
N LEU A 156 -4.88 0.09 2.86
CA LEU A 156 -3.97 0.45 1.77
C LEU A 156 -4.32 -0.31 0.48
N ILE A 157 -4.49 -1.63 0.55
CA ILE A 157 -4.86 -2.43 -0.63
C ILE A 157 -6.26 -2.07 -1.14
N GLU A 158 -7.22 -1.82 -0.25
CA GLU A 158 -8.53 -1.32 -0.66
C GLU A 158 -8.43 0.06 -1.35
N THR A 159 -7.53 0.95 -0.89
CA THR A 159 -7.29 2.26 -1.54
C THR A 159 -6.65 2.10 -2.92
N ILE A 160 -5.71 1.16 -3.06
CA ILE A 160 -5.12 0.78 -4.35
C ILE A 160 -6.21 0.24 -5.29
N ALA A 161 -7.08 -0.65 -4.82
CA ALA A 161 -8.18 -1.20 -5.60
C ALA A 161 -9.15 -0.11 -6.09
N LEU A 162 -9.45 0.89 -5.26
CA LEU A 162 -10.23 2.06 -5.67
C LEU A 162 -9.57 2.80 -6.84
N MET A 163 -8.26 3.02 -6.79
CA MET A 163 -7.52 3.67 -7.88
C MET A 163 -7.60 2.84 -9.16
N LEU A 164 -7.35 1.54 -9.09
CA LEU A 164 -7.38 0.64 -10.25
C LEU A 164 -8.75 0.64 -10.93
N ASN A 165 -9.83 0.55 -10.14
CA ASN A 165 -11.20 0.50 -10.66
C ASN A 165 -11.70 1.86 -11.20
N ALA A 166 -11.20 2.97 -10.67
CA ALA A 166 -11.65 4.29 -11.07
C ALA A 166 -10.93 4.83 -12.31
N THR A 167 -9.68 4.40 -12.59
CA THR A 167 -8.80 5.12 -13.52
C THR A 167 -8.18 4.23 -14.62
N ASP A 168 -8.53 2.97 -14.72
CA ASP A 168 -7.89 2.02 -15.65
C ASP A 168 -6.34 2.00 -15.51
N SER A 169 -5.86 2.25 -14.30
CA SER A 169 -4.44 2.22 -13.95
C SER A 169 -3.94 0.80 -13.77
N GLN A 170 -2.62 0.62 -13.79
CA GLN A 170 -1.97 -0.66 -13.56
C GLN A 170 -0.97 -0.53 -12.41
N ILE A 171 -0.79 -1.62 -11.68
CA ILE A 171 0.18 -1.68 -10.57
C ILE A 171 1.02 -2.96 -10.67
N PHE A 172 2.31 -2.82 -10.37
CA PHE A 172 3.19 -3.92 -10.02
C PHE A 172 3.55 -3.78 -8.55
N LEU A 173 3.24 -4.79 -7.73
CA LEU A 173 3.42 -4.74 -6.28
C LEU A 173 4.23 -5.95 -5.83
N THR A 174 5.24 -5.70 -4.98
CA THR A 174 5.95 -6.77 -4.27
C THR A 174 5.54 -6.79 -2.80
N THR A 175 5.48 -7.97 -2.20
CA THR A 175 5.09 -8.12 -0.79
C THR A 175 5.69 -9.37 -0.18
N HIS A 176 5.95 -9.33 1.12
CA HIS A 176 6.25 -10.48 1.96
C HIS A 176 5.14 -10.74 2.99
N SER A 177 4.04 -10.00 2.94
CA SER A 177 2.94 -10.10 3.90
C SER A 177 1.88 -11.12 3.48
N PRO A 178 1.63 -12.16 4.28
CA PRO A 178 0.51 -13.08 4.04
C PRO A 178 -0.84 -12.36 4.13
N TYR A 179 -0.93 -11.27 4.89
CA TYR A 179 -2.15 -10.45 4.97
C TYR A 179 -2.48 -9.78 3.63
N ILE A 180 -1.46 -9.27 2.92
CA ILE A 180 -1.65 -8.66 1.59
C ILE A 180 -2.24 -9.69 0.62
N LEU A 181 -1.71 -10.91 0.57
CA LEU A 181 -2.25 -11.98 -0.28
C LEU A 181 -3.69 -12.34 0.10
N SER A 182 -3.97 -12.48 1.41
CA SER A 182 -5.33 -12.77 1.90
C SER A 182 -6.32 -11.66 1.54
N ILE A 183 -5.88 -10.39 1.60
CA ILE A 183 -6.72 -9.25 1.24
C ILE A 183 -7.03 -9.30 -0.27
N PHE A 184 -6.01 -9.46 -1.13
CA PHE A 184 -6.24 -9.60 -2.57
C PHE A 184 -7.15 -10.78 -2.89
N THR A 185 -6.96 -11.95 -2.27
CA THR A 185 -7.86 -13.10 -2.42
C THR A 185 -9.31 -12.73 -2.13
N ASN A 186 -9.56 -11.99 -1.03
CA ASN A 186 -10.91 -11.56 -0.67
C ASN A 186 -11.50 -10.56 -1.69
N LEU A 187 -10.70 -9.62 -2.23
CA LEU A 187 -11.17 -8.68 -3.25
C LEU A 187 -11.53 -9.38 -4.56
N LEU A 188 -10.73 -10.38 -4.97
CA LEU A 188 -10.99 -11.21 -6.15
C LEU A 188 -12.22 -12.11 -5.96
N PHE A 189 -12.35 -12.71 -4.78
CA PHE A 189 -13.48 -13.58 -4.46
C PHE A 189 -14.79 -12.82 -4.40
N ALA A 190 -14.81 -11.64 -3.79
CA ALA A 190 -15.99 -10.78 -3.75
C ALA A 190 -16.50 -10.41 -5.15
N TYR A 191 -15.58 -10.12 -6.09
CA TYR A 191 -15.95 -9.93 -7.49
C TYR A 191 -16.59 -11.18 -8.10
N SER A 192 -15.99 -12.35 -7.87
CA SER A 192 -16.49 -13.63 -8.40
C SER A 192 -17.88 -13.95 -7.87
N VAL A 193 -18.11 -13.75 -6.57
CA VAL A 193 -19.41 -13.96 -5.90
C VAL A 193 -20.49 -13.06 -6.50
N ASN A 194 -20.21 -11.77 -6.69
CA ASN A 194 -21.14 -10.84 -7.30
C ASN A 194 -21.41 -11.18 -8.78
N ASN A 195 -20.41 -11.66 -9.50
CA ASN A 195 -20.55 -12.04 -10.90
C ASN A 195 -21.45 -13.29 -11.09
N GLU A 196 -21.54 -14.15 -10.07
CA GLU A 196 -22.48 -15.28 -10.01
C GLU A 196 -23.91 -14.85 -9.58
N GLY A 197 -24.16 -13.57 -9.41
CA GLY A 197 -25.46 -13.01 -9.02
C GLY A 197 -25.77 -13.12 -7.53
N ILE A 198 -24.79 -13.41 -6.68
CA ILE A 198 -24.90 -13.43 -5.23
C ILE A 198 -24.49 -12.05 -4.71
N GLU A 199 -25.42 -11.33 -4.06
CA GLU A 199 -25.13 -10.00 -3.50
C GLU A 199 -24.14 -10.11 -2.34
N GLU A 200 -22.90 -9.66 -2.55
CA GLU A 200 -21.84 -9.59 -1.55
C GLU A 200 -21.75 -8.16 -0.98
N LYS A 201 -21.79 -8.03 0.36
CA LYS A 201 -21.86 -6.73 1.07
C LYS A 201 -20.66 -6.45 1.98
N ALA A 202 -19.81 -7.44 2.25
CA ALA A 202 -18.66 -7.26 3.14
C ALA A 202 -17.56 -6.40 2.50
N ILE A 203 -17.48 -6.40 1.16
CA ILE A 203 -16.49 -5.65 0.40
C ILE A 203 -17.20 -4.75 -0.61
N PRO A 204 -17.04 -3.41 -0.52
CA PRO A 204 -17.64 -2.50 -1.48
C PRO A 204 -17.27 -2.85 -2.92
N ILE A 205 -18.24 -2.78 -3.83
CA ILE A 205 -18.03 -3.13 -5.23
C ILE A 205 -16.89 -2.33 -5.88
N GLN A 206 -16.68 -1.10 -5.42
CA GLN A 206 -15.60 -0.22 -5.85
C GLN A 206 -14.20 -0.74 -5.48
N CYS A 207 -14.10 -1.65 -4.50
CA CYS A 207 -12.84 -2.29 -4.08
C CYS A 207 -12.64 -3.69 -4.66
N GLN A 208 -13.62 -4.27 -5.35
CA GLN A 208 -13.53 -5.62 -5.89
C GLN A 208 -12.62 -5.65 -7.12
N LEU A 209 -11.82 -6.69 -7.26
CA LEU A 209 -10.87 -6.85 -8.36
C LEU A 209 -11.24 -8.03 -9.23
N LYS A 210 -11.05 -7.88 -10.55
CA LYS A 210 -11.34 -8.93 -11.52
C LYS A 210 -10.20 -9.96 -11.56
N PRO A 211 -10.49 -11.26 -11.36
CA PRO A 211 -9.48 -12.31 -11.50
C PRO A 211 -8.80 -12.34 -12.87
N SER A 212 -9.53 -12.02 -13.94
CA SER A 212 -9.00 -12.00 -15.31
C SER A 212 -7.98 -10.89 -15.58
N GLU A 213 -7.93 -9.86 -14.72
CA GLU A 213 -7.03 -8.70 -14.85
C GLU A 213 -5.91 -8.74 -13.79
N THR A 214 -5.83 -9.83 -12.99
CA THR A 214 -4.87 -9.98 -11.89
C THR A 214 -3.94 -11.16 -12.14
N SER A 215 -2.66 -10.98 -11.91
CA SER A 215 -1.64 -12.02 -11.94
C SER A 215 -0.80 -11.98 -10.68
N VAL A 216 -0.53 -13.15 -10.08
CA VAL A 216 0.27 -13.25 -8.86
C VAL A 216 1.32 -14.34 -9.03
N TYR A 217 2.55 -14.00 -8.64
CA TYR A 217 3.70 -14.89 -8.77
C TYR A 217 4.47 -14.96 -7.44
N ALA A 218 4.93 -16.16 -7.10
CA ALA A 218 5.94 -16.37 -6.06
C ALA A 218 7.31 -16.51 -6.70
N LEU A 219 8.33 -15.91 -6.06
CA LEU A 219 9.73 -16.09 -6.43
C LEU A 219 10.35 -17.14 -5.49
N LEU A 220 10.55 -18.34 -6.00
CA LEU A 220 11.04 -19.49 -5.24
C LEU A 220 12.30 -20.03 -5.91
N ASN A 221 13.40 -20.11 -5.17
CA ASN A 221 14.68 -20.67 -5.67
C ASN A 221 15.18 -20.03 -6.97
N GLY A 222 14.91 -18.73 -7.16
CA GLY A 222 15.31 -17.98 -8.36
C GLY A 222 14.39 -18.13 -9.57
N GLU A 223 13.26 -18.84 -9.42
CA GLU A 223 12.25 -19.01 -10.45
C GLU A 223 10.95 -18.30 -10.08
N SER A 224 10.23 -17.82 -11.10
CA SER A 224 8.91 -17.19 -10.96
C SER A 224 7.83 -18.23 -11.24
N GLN A 225 6.96 -18.48 -10.26
CA GLN A 225 5.86 -19.42 -10.37
C GLN A 225 4.53 -18.71 -10.09
N SER A 226 3.54 -18.91 -11.01
CA SER A 226 2.18 -18.43 -10.77
C SER A 226 1.55 -19.18 -9.60
N ILE A 227 0.95 -18.42 -8.68
CA ILE A 227 0.25 -18.94 -7.50
C ILE A 227 -1.26 -18.64 -7.55
N ILE A 228 -1.80 -18.45 -8.76
CA ILE A 228 -3.25 -18.37 -8.97
C ILE A 228 -3.78 -19.76 -9.37
N ASP A 229 -4.74 -20.25 -8.60
CA ASP A 229 -5.50 -21.45 -8.98
C ASP A 229 -6.30 -21.19 -10.26
N LYS A 230 -6.03 -21.97 -11.30
CA LYS A 230 -6.64 -21.80 -12.63
C LYS A 230 -8.15 -22.05 -12.67
N LYS A 231 -8.71 -22.76 -11.69
CA LYS A 231 -10.14 -23.11 -11.66
C LYS A 231 -10.95 -22.03 -10.94
N THR A 232 -10.41 -21.53 -9.83
CA THR A 232 -11.11 -20.58 -8.98
C THR A 232 -10.71 -19.13 -9.27
N GLY A 233 -9.55 -18.89 -9.90
CA GLY A 233 -8.99 -17.55 -10.09
C GLY A 233 -8.50 -16.91 -8.79
N LEU A 234 -8.39 -17.67 -7.69
CA LEU A 234 -7.96 -17.19 -6.39
C LEU A 234 -6.48 -17.47 -6.15
N ILE A 235 -5.89 -16.72 -5.22
CA ILE A 235 -4.49 -16.88 -4.84
C ILE A 235 -4.36 -18.09 -3.92
N GLU A 236 -3.42 -18.98 -4.22
CA GLU A 236 -3.06 -20.11 -3.37
C GLU A 236 -2.31 -19.60 -2.13
N GLN A 237 -2.94 -19.69 -0.97
CA GLN A 237 -2.41 -19.14 0.29
C GLN A 237 -1.23 -19.93 0.87
N ASN A 238 -1.07 -21.19 0.45
CA ASN A 238 -0.11 -22.15 1.05
C ASN A 238 1.37 -21.74 0.91
N VAL A 239 1.70 -20.81 0.04
CA VAL A 239 3.11 -20.47 -0.26
C VAL A 239 3.75 -19.60 0.83
N LEU A 240 2.98 -18.75 1.52
CA LEU A 240 3.50 -17.87 2.56
C LEU A 240 3.06 -18.26 3.99
N ASP A 241 2.13 -19.18 4.12
CA ASP A 241 1.56 -19.56 5.42
C ASP A 241 2.12 -20.86 6.00
N SER A 242 3.09 -21.49 5.34
CA SER A 242 3.74 -22.72 5.80
C SER A 242 4.36 -22.59 7.21
N VAL A 243 4.87 -21.41 7.54
CA VAL A 243 5.44 -21.12 8.86
C VAL A 243 4.33 -21.06 9.93
N SER A 244 3.17 -20.48 9.61
CA SER A 244 2.02 -20.47 10.54
C SER A 244 1.49 -21.87 10.80
N GLU A 245 1.44 -22.75 9.79
CA GLU A 245 1.06 -24.16 9.94
C GLU A 245 2.09 -24.92 10.80
N GLU A 246 3.39 -24.70 10.57
CA GLU A 246 4.47 -25.30 11.38
C GLU A 246 4.34 -24.89 12.85
N LEU A 247 4.21 -23.57 13.12
CA LEU A 247 4.03 -23.05 14.48
C LEU A 247 2.76 -23.56 15.17
N ALA A 248 1.65 -23.66 14.43
CA ALA A 248 0.42 -24.26 14.95
C ALA A 248 0.61 -25.74 15.30
N GLY A 249 1.29 -26.50 14.45
CA GLY A 249 1.63 -27.91 14.70
C GLY A 249 2.53 -28.09 15.93
N GLU A 250 3.53 -27.24 16.11
CA GLU A 250 4.38 -27.22 17.31
C GLU A 250 3.57 -26.93 18.59
N PHE A 251 2.68 -25.94 18.52
CA PHE A 251 1.80 -25.59 19.64
C PHE A 251 0.89 -26.75 20.01
N ASP A 252 0.21 -27.35 19.05
CA ASP A 252 -0.71 -28.48 19.26
C ASP A 252 0.02 -29.69 19.84
N PHE A 253 1.22 -29.97 19.39
CA PHE A 253 2.08 -31.02 19.93
C PHE A 253 2.40 -30.76 21.42
N MET A 254 2.85 -29.56 21.76
CA MET A 254 3.15 -29.19 23.16
C MET A 254 1.90 -29.20 24.03
N TYR A 255 0.78 -28.68 23.53
CA TYR A 255 -0.48 -28.61 24.23
C TYR A 255 -1.03 -30.01 24.56
N THR A 256 -0.99 -30.93 23.61
CA THR A 256 -1.42 -32.33 23.79
C THR A 256 -0.63 -33.00 24.91
N ARG A 257 0.70 -32.88 24.89
CA ARG A 257 1.56 -33.43 25.93
C ARG A 257 1.30 -32.85 27.31
N LEU A 258 1.01 -31.54 27.39
CA LEU A 258 0.65 -30.90 28.66
C LEU A 258 -0.67 -31.43 29.22
N VAL A 259 -1.68 -31.60 28.37
CA VAL A 259 -2.99 -32.15 28.76
C VAL A 259 -2.87 -33.59 29.22
N GLU A 260 -2.12 -34.42 28.51
CA GLU A 260 -1.87 -35.82 28.90
C GLU A 260 -1.20 -35.92 30.27
N LYS A 261 -0.16 -35.11 30.51
CA LYS A 261 0.52 -35.09 31.82
C LYS A 261 -0.43 -34.70 32.95
N ARG A 262 -1.24 -33.63 32.74
CA ARG A 262 -2.22 -33.21 33.78
C ARG A 262 -3.31 -34.24 34.05
N ARG A 263 -3.70 -35.03 33.06
CA ARG A 263 -4.64 -36.13 33.25
C ARG A 263 -4.04 -37.27 34.10
N MET A 264 -2.74 -37.59 33.91
CA MET A 264 -2.03 -38.59 34.70
C MET A 264 -1.78 -38.16 36.15
N GLU A 265 -1.66 -36.84 36.41
CA GLU A 265 -1.44 -36.30 37.75
C GLU A 265 -2.75 -36.16 38.56
N ASN A 266 -3.92 -36.12 37.88
CA ASN A 266 -5.23 -35.93 38.53
C ASN A 266 -6.12 -37.19 38.52
N GLY A 267 -5.65 -38.33 38.03
CA GLY A 267 -6.29 -39.64 38.07
C GLY A 267 -5.54 -40.59 39.01
#